data_1b9e0a0a8a4c1c571689aec61a9aaf5f
#
_entry.id   1b9e0a0a8a4c1c571689aec61a9aaf5f
#
_cell.length_a   1.000
_cell.length_b   1.000
_cell.length_c   1.000
_cell.angle_alpha   90.00
_cell.angle_beta   90.00
_cell.angle_gamma   90.00
#
_symmetry.space_group_name_H-M   'P 1'
#
loop_
_entity.id
_entity.type
_entity.pdbx_description
1 polymer ?
#
loop_
_entity_poly.entity_id
_entity_poly.type
_entity_poly.pdbx_seq_one_letter_code
_entity_poly.pdbx_strand_id
1 'polypeptide(L)'
;MGLSWKAAIIAAVDSILSYVQGRQSEIIALIRQCVECESPSDDAAAVQRFNDLVADTVTPYAKVKRVGAQLLCEMDLPGRRKQGQILALGHSDTVWSMGTLRSMPFRQADGRLWGPGVLDMKSGIAFFLFAVQALREFDRPVGRKVVLQLNSDEEVGSESSRALTEKNALRSNAVLVLEPGTGLTGKIKTARKGVGDFTVTVLGKASHAGVDFQAGASAILELARQLEKIAGFTQLNRGITVNPGVISGGTRSNVVAAEARAEVDIRILRLKDAAGLEKKFRGLKPFDKRCTIEVTGGLNRPPMERSAGILKLFRTAQKLGRELGVELEESLTGGGSDGNFTAALGIPTLDGLGAVGEGAHASNESILVDRIADRTALIAHLLTAI
;
A
#
# COMPACT_ATOMS: atom_id res chain seq x y z
N MET A 1 -44.81 -36.50 -26.85
CA MET A 1 -44.79 -35.08 -26.47
C MET A 1 -43.97 -34.93 -25.23
N GLY A 2 -42.69 -34.62 -25.39
CA GLY A 2 -41.74 -34.44 -24.30
C GLY A 2 -41.28 -33.01 -24.31
N LEU A 3 -41.87 -32.15 -23.49
CA LEU A 3 -41.41 -30.80 -23.27
C LEU A 3 -40.14 -30.84 -22.45
N SER A 4 -39.04 -30.51 -23.10
CA SER A 4 -37.72 -30.29 -22.53
C SER A 4 -37.77 -29.26 -21.41
N TRP A 5 -37.52 -29.69 -20.18
CA TRP A 5 -37.28 -28.85 -19.02
C TRP A 5 -35.85 -28.23 -19.09
N LYS A 6 -35.57 -27.42 -20.11
CA LYS A 6 -34.54 -26.40 -20.07
C LYS A 6 -35.19 -25.15 -19.49
N ALA A 7 -35.62 -25.22 -18.22
CA ALA A 7 -35.96 -24.05 -17.46
C ALA A 7 -34.65 -23.30 -17.24
N ALA A 8 -34.57 -22.10 -17.81
CA ALA A 8 -33.55 -21.11 -17.61
C ALA A 8 -33.28 -20.96 -16.09
N ILE A 9 -32.10 -21.33 -15.65
CA ILE A 9 -31.50 -20.77 -14.43
C ILE A 9 -31.25 -19.31 -14.79
N ILE A 10 -32.24 -18.45 -14.60
CA ILE A 10 -32.02 -17.03 -14.46
C ILE A 10 -31.21 -16.94 -13.15
N ALA A 11 -29.92 -16.79 -13.26
CA ALA A 11 -29.07 -16.47 -12.11
C ALA A 11 -29.74 -15.27 -11.44
N ALA A 12 -30.15 -15.42 -10.18
CA ALA A 12 -30.71 -14.31 -9.45
C ALA A 12 -29.70 -13.19 -9.45
N VAL A 13 -30.03 -12.06 -10.05
CA VAL A 13 -29.12 -10.91 -10.15
C VAL A 13 -28.72 -10.51 -8.74
N ASP A 14 -27.42 -10.43 -8.46
CA ASP A 14 -26.94 -10.03 -7.16
C ASP A 14 -27.43 -8.62 -6.81
N SER A 15 -28.19 -8.49 -5.73
CA SER A 15 -28.85 -7.24 -5.35
C SER A 15 -27.84 -6.14 -5.01
N ILE A 16 -26.69 -6.52 -4.42
CA ILE A 16 -25.61 -5.58 -4.08
C ILE A 16 -24.93 -5.09 -5.36
N LEU A 17 -24.60 -6.01 -6.29
CA LEU A 17 -23.99 -5.64 -7.57
C LEU A 17 -24.91 -4.71 -8.36
N SER A 18 -26.21 -5.03 -8.46
CA SER A 18 -27.20 -4.19 -9.16
C SER A 18 -27.35 -2.82 -8.54
N TYR A 19 -27.36 -2.73 -7.21
CA TYR A 19 -27.40 -1.47 -6.49
C TYR A 19 -26.18 -0.61 -6.80
N VAL A 20 -24.98 -1.19 -6.73
CA VAL A 20 -23.73 -0.49 -7.01
C VAL A 20 -23.66 -0.05 -8.47
N GLN A 21 -24.10 -0.87 -9.41
CA GLN A 21 -24.20 -0.50 -10.83
C GLN A 21 -25.14 0.69 -11.03
N GLY A 22 -26.30 0.69 -10.36
CA GLY A 22 -27.25 1.80 -10.41
C GLY A 22 -26.73 3.10 -9.80
N ARG A 23 -25.72 3.00 -8.93
CA ARG A 23 -25.09 4.14 -8.26
C ARG A 23 -23.70 4.49 -8.78
N GLN A 24 -23.29 3.94 -9.91
CA GLN A 24 -21.94 4.13 -10.44
C GLN A 24 -21.57 5.61 -10.64
N SER A 25 -22.52 6.44 -11.07
CA SER A 25 -22.30 7.89 -11.20
C SER A 25 -22.03 8.58 -9.86
N GLU A 26 -22.67 8.15 -8.79
CA GLU A 26 -22.44 8.68 -7.45
C GLU A 26 -21.07 8.23 -6.90
N ILE A 27 -20.66 6.98 -7.17
CA ILE A 27 -19.33 6.49 -6.82
C ILE A 27 -18.26 7.32 -7.55
N ILE A 28 -18.44 7.56 -8.85
CA ILE A 28 -17.53 8.40 -9.65
C ILE A 28 -17.49 9.83 -9.11
N ALA A 29 -18.62 10.39 -8.69
CA ALA A 29 -18.67 11.72 -8.10
C ALA A 29 -17.88 11.78 -6.78
N LEU A 30 -17.99 10.77 -5.91
CA LEU A 30 -17.21 10.69 -4.68
C LEU A 30 -15.71 10.52 -4.98
N ILE A 31 -15.35 9.67 -5.95
CA ILE A 31 -13.95 9.50 -6.40
C ILE A 31 -13.40 10.85 -6.87
N ARG A 32 -14.16 11.61 -7.66
CA ARG A 32 -13.77 12.95 -8.11
C ARG A 32 -13.50 13.86 -6.92
N GLN A 33 -14.40 13.93 -5.96
CA GLN A 33 -14.23 14.75 -4.75
C GLN A 33 -12.97 14.36 -3.98
N CYS A 34 -12.72 13.05 -3.83
CA CYS A 34 -11.52 12.52 -3.20
C CYS A 34 -10.24 12.92 -3.96
N VAL A 35 -10.24 12.79 -5.30
CA VAL A 35 -9.08 13.14 -6.13
C VAL A 35 -8.82 14.65 -6.11
N GLU A 36 -9.87 15.46 -6.24
CA GLU A 36 -9.80 16.94 -6.22
C GLU A 36 -9.41 17.49 -4.84
N CYS A 37 -9.57 16.73 -3.77
CA CYS A 37 -9.01 17.02 -2.45
C CYS A 37 -7.56 16.51 -2.38
N GLU A 38 -6.62 17.30 -2.90
CA GLU A 38 -5.19 16.92 -2.89
C GLU A 38 -4.69 16.71 -1.46
N SER A 39 -3.89 15.65 -1.27
CA SER A 39 -3.41 15.22 0.06
C SER A 39 -1.97 14.69 0.01
N PRO A 40 -0.99 15.52 -0.40
CA PRO A 40 0.41 15.11 -0.41
C PRO A 40 0.91 14.74 1.00
N SER A 41 1.77 13.71 1.10
CA SER A 41 2.29 13.19 2.37
C SER A 41 3.09 14.23 3.17
N ASP A 42 3.66 15.24 2.49
CA ASP A 42 4.44 16.33 3.08
C ASP A 42 3.61 17.54 3.52
N ASP A 43 2.28 17.55 3.28
CA ASP A 43 1.34 18.58 3.75
C ASP A 43 0.30 17.98 4.71
N ALA A 44 0.60 17.96 6.00
CA ALA A 44 -0.28 17.43 7.02
C ALA A 44 -1.67 18.11 7.06
N ALA A 45 -1.76 19.40 6.69
CA ALA A 45 -3.04 20.11 6.65
C ALA A 45 -3.89 19.65 5.45
N ALA A 46 -3.26 19.34 4.32
CA ALA A 46 -3.95 18.79 3.16
C ALA A 46 -4.47 17.37 3.43
N VAL A 47 -3.65 16.51 4.02
CA VAL A 47 -4.06 15.17 4.45
C VAL A 47 -5.21 15.25 5.46
N GLN A 48 -5.16 16.22 6.39
CA GLN A 48 -6.26 16.44 7.34
C GLN A 48 -7.56 16.85 6.64
N ARG A 49 -7.51 17.75 5.63
CA ARG A 49 -8.70 18.10 4.83
C ARG A 49 -9.32 16.88 4.13
N PHE A 50 -8.48 15.98 3.60
CA PHE A 50 -8.97 14.74 3.02
C PHE A 50 -9.63 13.83 4.07
N ASN A 51 -9.02 13.70 5.25
CA ASN A 51 -9.62 12.98 6.37
C ASN A 51 -10.95 13.60 6.82
N ASP A 52 -11.08 14.94 6.77
CA ASP A 52 -12.33 15.63 7.07
C ASP A 52 -13.41 15.30 6.03
N LEU A 53 -13.08 15.33 4.74
CA LEU A 53 -13.99 14.92 3.67
C LEU A 53 -14.54 13.50 3.88
N VAL A 54 -13.67 12.54 4.21
CA VAL A 54 -14.10 11.17 4.47
C VAL A 54 -14.94 11.09 5.76
N ALA A 55 -14.52 11.77 6.83
CA ALA A 55 -15.25 11.82 8.10
C ALA A 55 -16.68 12.36 7.91
N ASP A 56 -16.83 13.47 7.19
CA ASP A 56 -18.13 14.07 6.92
C ASP A 56 -19.02 13.14 6.10
N THR A 57 -18.44 12.43 5.11
CA THR A 57 -19.14 11.45 4.28
C THR A 57 -19.69 10.30 5.12
N VAL A 58 -18.97 9.82 6.12
CA VAL A 58 -19.37 8.64 6.90
C VAL A 58 -20.11 8.94 8.20
N THR A 59 -20.06 10.16 8.70
CA THR A 59 -20.70 10.58 9.97
C THR A 59 -22.16 10.14 10.11
N PRO A 60 -23.01 10.10 9.05
CA PRO A 60 -24.38 9.62 9.16
C PRO A 60 -24.51 8.12 9.52
N TYR A 61 -23.44 7.33 9.33
CA TYR A 61 -23.48 5.88 9.50
C TYR A 61 -22.18 5.28 10.10
N ALA A 62 -21.38 6.10 10.79
CA ALA A 62 -20.20 5.63 11.48
C ALA A 62 -19.89 6.45 12.73
N LYS A 63 -19.21 5.82 13.68
CA LYS A 63 -18.58 6.54 14.81
C LYS A 63 -17.17 6.93 14.39
N VAL A 64 -16.96 8.22 14.19
CA VAL A 64 -15.70 8.80 13.74
C VAL A 64 -14.82 9.15 14.93
N LYS A 65 -13.54 8.79 14.87
CA LYS A 65 -12.51 9.12 15.86
C LYS A 65 -11.21 9.49 15.17
N ARG A 66 -10.57 10.55 15.62
CA ARG A 66 -9.20 10.91 15.23
C ARG A 66 -8.20 10.43 16.28
N VAL A 67 -7.08 9.88 15.82
CA VAL A 67 -5.98 9.44 16.68
C VAL A 67 -4.68 9.97 16.08
N GLY A 68 -4.19 11.08 16.60
CA GLY A 68 -3.16 11.88 15.92
C GLY A 68 -3.70 12.36 14.57
N ALA A 69 -2.95 12.14 13.51
CA ALA A 69 -3.33 12.45 12.15
C ALA A 69 -4.20 11.34 11.48
N GLN A 70 -4.38 10.20 12.15
CA GLN A 70 -5.10 9.04 11.60
C GLN A 70 -6.60 9.16 11.80
N LEU A 71 -7.39 8.63 10.84
CA LEU A 71 -8.85 8.58 10.92
C LEU A 71 -9.32 7.14 11.20
N LEU A 72 -10.18 6.98 12.20
CA LEU A 72 -10.86 5.71 12.51
C LEU A 72 -12.37 5.90 12.39
N CYS A 73 -13.04 5.03 11.63
CA CYS A 73 -14.50 5.04 11.49
C CYS A 73 -15.04 3.64 11.79
N GLU A 74 -15.72 3.48 12.93
CA GLU A 74 -16.48 2.26 13.24
C GLU A 74 -17.83 2.34 12.54
N MET A 75 -18.04 1.48 11.53
CA MET A 75 -19.23 1.49 10.68
C MET A 75 -20.45 0.93 11.44
N ASP A 76 -21.57 1.65 11.39
CA ASP A 76 -22.86 1.19 11.88
C ASP A 76 -23.53 0.30 10.84
N LEU A 77 -23.29 -0.99 10.93
CA LEU A 77 -23.79 -2.01 10.02
C LEU A 77 -24.84 -2.91 10.69
N PRO A 78 -25.81 -3.46 9.96
CA PRO A 78 -26.79 -4.38 10.47
C PRO A 78 -26.18 -5.61 11.16
N GLY A 79 -26.91 -6.24 12.07
CA GLY A 79 -26.49 -7.43 12.82
C GLY A 79 -26.39 -7.19 14.33
N ARG A 80 -27.11 -8.04 15.09
CA ARG A 80 -27.33 -7.82 16.56
C ARG A 80 -26.15 -8.17 17.44
N ARG A 81 -25.32 -9.15 17.06
CA ARG A 81 -24.18 -9.61 17.88
C ARG A 81 -22.91 -9.57 17.05
N LYS A 82 -22.04 -8.63 17.38
CA LYS A 82 -20.74 -8.47 16.71
C LYS A 82 -19.67 -9.24 17.50
N GLN A 83 -19.07 -10.26 16.88
CA GLN A 83 -17.99 -11.05 17.51
C GLN A 83 -16.65 -10.77 16.81
N GLY A 84 -15.79 -9.97 17.45
CA GLY A 84 -14.51 -9.56 16.88
C GLY A 84 -14.64 -8.40 15.88
N GLN A 85 -13.62 -8.19 15.08
CA GLN A 85 -13.49 -7.04 14.20
C GLN A 85 -12.96 -7.45 12.83
N ILE A 86 -13.38 -6.72 11.79
CA ILE A 86 -12.70 -6.61 10.50
C ILE A 86 -12.10 -5.21 10.42
N LEU A 87 -10.83 -5.12 10.09
CA LEU A 87 -10.16 -3.85 9.82
C LEU A 87 -10.10 -3.64 8.30
N ALA A 88 -10.76 -2.61 7.81
CA ALA A 88 -10.51 -2.08 6.48
C ALA A 88 -9.38 -1.04 6.59
N LEU A 89 -8.31 -1.23 5.85
CA LEU A 89 -7.10 -0.44 5.97
C LEU A 89 -6.81 0.30 4.66
N GLY A 90 -6.61 1.59 4.77
CA GLY A 90 -6.22 2.46 3.66
C GLY A 90 -5.37 3.61 4.15
N HIS A 91 -4.96 4.47 3.22
CA HIS A 91 -4.23 5.70 3.51
C HIS A 91 -4.88 6.91 2.84
N SER A 92 -4.65 8.07 3.42
CA SER A 92 -5.22 9.34 3.00
C SER A 92 -4.21 10.24 2.29
N ASP A 93 -2.93 9.96 2.43
CA ASP A 93 -1.85 10.67 1.77
C ASP A 93 -1.59 10.14 0.35
N THR A 94 -0.86 10.90 -0.44
CA THR A 94 -0.40 10.53 -1.78
C THR A 94 1.01 11.07 -2.04
N VAL A 95 1.72 10.46 -2.98
CA VAL A 95 3.04 10.93 -3.44
C VAL A 95 2.97 12.23 -4.26
N TRP A 96 1.77 12.64 -4.66
CA TRP A 96 1.57 13.78 -5.55
C TRP A 96 1.70 15.09 -4.82
N SER A 97 2.52 16.00 -5.33
CA SER A 97 2.69 17.34 -4.75
C SER A 97 1.42 18.19 -4.89
N MET A 98 1.24 19.15 -3.99
CA MET A 98 0.14 20.11 -4.05
C MET A 98 0.14 20.86 -5.40
N GLY A 99 -1.03 20.95 -6.01
CA GLY A 99 -1.23 21.62 -7.31
C GLY A 99 -1.01 20.70 -8.52
N THR A 100 -0.77 19.42 -8.34
CA THR A 100 -0.65 18.43 -9.44
C THR A 100 -1.91 18.38 -10.31
N LEU A 101 -3.09 18.63 -9.75
CA LEU A 101 -4.35 18.73 -10.49
C LEU A 101 -4.33 19.74 -11.65
N ARG A 102 -3.43 20.73 -11.66
CA ARG A 102 -3.32 21.70 -12.78
C ARG A 102 -2.75 21.03 -14.05
N SER A 103 -1.84 20.08 -13.89
CA SER A 103 -1.21 19.33 -14.99
C SER A 103 -1.84 17.96 -15.22
N MET A 104 -2.47 17.39 -14.21
CA MET A 104 -3.11 16.07 -14.19
C MET A 104 -4.54 16.18 -13.63
N PRO A 105 -5.46 16.87 -14.31
CA PRO A 105 -6.82 17.09 -13.82
C PRO A 105 -7.60 15.78 -13.78
N PHE A 106 -8.55 15.69 -12.83
CA PHE A 106 -9.52 14.60 -12.86
C PHE A 106 -10.30 14.62 -14.18
N ARG A 107 -10.35 13.51 -14.87
CA ARG A 107 -11.14 13.36 -16.09
C ARG A 107 -11.68 11.94 -16.24
N GLN A 108 -12.80 11.82 -16.90
CA GLN A 108 -13.36 10.55 -17.34
C GLN A 108 -13.28 10.50 -18.88
N ALA A 109 -12.53 9.54 -19.40
CA ALA A 109 -12.37 9.34 -20.83
C ALA A 109 -11.96 7.87 -21.09
N ASP A 110 -12.28 7.35 -22.27
CA ASP A 110 -11.82 6.05 -22.76
C ASP A 110 -12.11 4.88 -21.79
N GLY A 111 -13.25 4.91 -21.12
CA GLY A 111 -13.63 3.89 -20.14
C GLY A 111 -12.81 3.95 -18.83
N ARG A 112 -12.09 5.04 -18.58
CA ARG A 112 -11.22 5.22 -17.40
C ARG A 112 -11.53 6.51 -16.64
N LEU A 113 -11.16 6.53 -15.36
CA LEU A 113 -11.00 7.74 -14.56
C LEU A 113 -9.50 7.99 -14.38
N TRP A 114 -9.09 9.22 -14.62
CA TRP A 114 -7.71 9.68 -14.53
C TRP A 114 -7.60 10.73 -13.43
N GLY A 115 -6.47 10.80 -12.77
CA GLY A 115 -6.18 11.83 -11.77
C GLY A 115 -5.19 11.36 -10.71
N PRO A 116 -4.54 12.28 -9.97
CA PRO A 116 -3.55 11.96 -8.95
C PRO A 116 -4.19 11.23 -7.76
N GLY A 117 -3.67 10.06 -7.40
CA GLY A 117 -4.21 9.24 -6.31
C GLY A 117 -5.53 8.54 -6.63
N VAL A 118 -5.99 8.57 -7.91
CA VAL A 118 -7.22 7.88 -8.31
C VAL A 118 -7.10 6.37 -8.18
N LEU A 119 -5.93 5.82 -8.44
CA LEU A 119 -5.62 4.40 -8.28
C LEU A 119 -5.10 4.12 -6.87
N ASP A 120 -4.16 4.91 -6.39
CA ASP A 120 -3.46 4.74 -5.13
C ASP A 120 -3.76 5.90 -4.16
N MET A 121 -4.76 5.73 -3.21
CA MET A 121 -5.75 4.63 -3.24
C MET A 121 -7.18 5.18 -3.01
N LYS A 122 -7.44 6.44 -3.45
CA LYS A 122 -8.70 7.17 -3.16
C LYS A 122 -9.95 6.44 -3.66
N SER A 123 -9.86 5.73 -4.81
CA SER A 123 -10.99 4.94 -5.31
C SER A 123 -11.29 3.74 -4.41
N GLY A 124 -10.28 3.08 -3.84
CA GLY A 124 -10.49 1.98 -2.91
C GLY A 124 -11.28 2.40 -1.68
N ILE A 125 -11.03 3.61 -1.16
CA ILE A 125 -11.80 4.21 -0.07
C ILE A 125 -13.26 4.42 -0.50
N ALA A 126 -13.50 5.02 -1.66
CA ALA A 126 -14.86 5.24 -2.18
C ALA A 126 -15.61 3.92 -2.36
N PHE A 127 -14.98 2.87 -2.88
CA PHE A 127 -15.57 1.53 -3.02
C PHE A 127 -16.00 0.95 -1.68
N PHE A 128 -15.14 1.06 -0.66
CA PHE A 128 -15.48 0.61 0.68
C PHE A 128 -16.70 1.36 1.25
N LEU A 129 -16.76 2.67 1.08
CA LEU A 129 -17.89 3.47 1.58
C LEU A 129 -19.21 3.07 0.92
N PHE A 130 -19.23 2.86 -0.39
CA PHE A 130 -20.42 2.39 -1.11
C PHE A 130 -20.75 0.93 -0.80
N ALA A 131 -19.77 0.08 -0.53
CA ALA A 131 -19.99 -1.28 -0.03
C ALA A 131 -20.74 -1.27 1.32
N VAL A 132 -20.32 -0.39 2.25
CA VAL A 132 -21.01 -0.19 3.53
C VAL A 132 -22.44 0.33 3.33
N GLN A 133 -22.65 1.31 2.43
CA GLN A 133 -23.98 1.83 2.12
C GLN A 133 -24.89 0.74 1.54
N ALA A 134 -24.40 -0.08 0.63
CA ALA A 134 -25.17 -1.21 0.06
C ALA A 134 -25.59 -2.21 1.14
N LEU A 135 -24.71 -2.55 2.07
CA LEU A 135 -25.05 -3.45 3.18
C LEU A 135 -26.13 -2.88 4.10
N ARG A 136 -26.12 -1.57 4.32
CA ARG A 136 -27.14 -0.88 5.10
C ARG A 136 -28.50 -0.84 4.36
N GLU A 137 -28.47 -0.50 3.09
CA GLU A 137 -29.68 -0.41 2.25
C GLU A 137 -30.47 -1.72 2.22
N PHE A 138 -29.77 -2.84 2.12
CA PHE A 138 -30.39 -4.17 2.09
C PHE A 138 -30.49 -4.86 3.46
N ASP A 139 -30.25 -4.14 4.55
CA ASP A 139 -30.23 -4.68 5.92
C ASP A 139 -29.41 -5.99 6.04
N ARG A 140 -28.28 -6.07 5.30
CA ARG A 140 -27.42 -7.26 5.29
C ARG A 140 -26.65 -7.39 6.59
N PRO A 141 -26.88 -8.46 7.38
CA PRO A 141 -26.21 -8.59 8.67
C PRO A 141 -24.72 -8.87 8.51
N VAL A 142 -23.90 -8.12 9.24
CA VAL A 142 -22.47 -8.33 9.35
C VAL A 142 -22.15 -8.81 10.77
N GLY A 143 -21.53 -9.98 10.91
CA GLY A 143 -21.29 -10.63 12.19
C GLY A 143 -20.17 -9.99 13.04
N ARG A 144 -19.41 -9.05 12.47
CA ARG A 144 -18.24 -8.42 13.11
C ARG A 144 -18.35 -6.91 13.12
N LYS A 145 -17.63 -6.26 14.05
CA LYS A 145 -17.38 -4.83 13.94
C LYS A 145 -16.55 -4.57 12.68
N VAL A 146 -16.88 -3.53 11.96
CA VAL A 146 -16.12 -3.09 10.79
C VAL A 146 -15.54 -1.71 11.09
N VAL A 147 -14.22 -1.61 11.07
CA VAL A 147 -13.49 -0.36 11.30
C VAL A 147 -12.71 -0.02 10.06
N LEU A 148 -12.96 1.16 9.49
CA LEU A 148 -12.07 1.77 8.51
C LEU A 148 -10.99 2.54 9.26
N GLN A 149 -9.74 2.28 8.96
CA GLN A 149 -8.60 3.08 9.37
C GLN A 149 -7.93 3.68 8.15
N LEU A 150 -7.79 5.01 8.14
CA LEU A 150 -7.00 5.73 7.15
C LEU A 150 -5.74 6.27 7.83
N ASN A 151 -4.59 5.84 7.34
CA ASN A 151 -3.29 6.31 7.76
C ASN A 151 -2.89 7.54 6.93
N SER A 152 -2.16 8.46 7.54
CA SER A 152 -1.80 9.75 6.95
C SER A 152 -0.37 9.80 6.42
N ASP A 153 0.38 8.71 6.48
CA ASP A 153 1.82 8.64 6.24
C ASP A 153 2.27 7.30 5.60
N GLU A 154 1.36 6.64 4.86
CA GLU A 154 1.67 5.36 4.22
C GLU A 154 2.80 5.51 3.21
N GLU A 155 2.71 6.49 2.34
CA GLU A 155 3.63 6.75 1.23
C GLU A 155 5.05 7.15 1.68
N VAL A 156 5.19 7.53 2.95
CA VAL A 156 6.48 7.89 3.57
C VAL A 156 6.95 6.91 4.66
N GLY A 157 6.32 5.71 4.74
CA GLY A 157 6.80 4.60 5.57
C GLY A 157 6.05 4.35 6.87
N SER A 158 4.92 5.03 7.13
CA SER A 158 3.97 4.78 8.24
C SER A 158 4.57 4.90 9.64
N GLU A 159 5.54 5.79 9.84
CA GLU A 159 6.21 5.91 11.14
C GLU A 159 5.24 6.27 12.26
N SER A 160 4.31 7.20 12.00
CA SER A 160 3.35 7.68 12.99
C SER A 160 2.11 6.77 13.12
N SER A 161 1.72 6.08 12.06
CA SER A 161 0.50 5.26 12.00
C SER A 161 0.71 3.79 12.38
N ARG A 162 1.92 3.26 12.24
CA ARG A 162 2.24 1.83 12.41
C ARG A 162 1.73 1.26 13.73
N ALA A 163 2.02 1.91 14.86
CA ALA A 163 1.62 1.42 16.17
C ALA A 163 0.09 1.30 16.31
N LEU A 164 -0.67 2.22 15.71
CA LEU A 164 -2.12 2.18 15.68
C LEU A 164 -2.62 1.05 14.77
N THR A 165 -2.01 0.88 13.61
CA THR A 165 -2.32 -0.20 12.65
C THR A 165 -2.12 -1.57 13.28
N GLU A 166 -0.97 -1.81 13.91
CA GLU A 166 -0.66 -3.05 14.62
C GLU A 166 -1.65 -3.30 15.77
N LYS A 167 -1.97 -2.28 16.57
CA LYS A 167 -2.94 -2.36 17.65
C LYS A 167 -4.35 -2.75 17.19
N ASN A 168 -4.82 -2.17 16.08
CA ASN A 168 -6.14 -2.48 15.54
C ASN A 168 -6.15 -3.83 14.81
N ALA A 169 -5.07 -4.21 14.15
CA ALA A 169 -4.92 -5.53 13.55
C ALA A 169 -5.03 -6.65 14.58
N LEU A 170 -4.34 -6.53 15.72
CA LEU A 170 -4.40 -7.51 16.81
C LEU A 170 -5.80 -7.73 17.42
N ARG A 171 -6.72 -6.79 17.21
CA ARG A 171 -8.13 -6.90 17.61
C ARG A 171 -9.01 -7.49 16.51
N SER A 172 -8.44 -7.70 15.32
CA SER A 172 -9.18 -8.05 14.11
C SER A 172 -9.03 -9.54 13.78
N ASN A 173 -10.10 -10.13 13.27
CA ASN A 173 -10.11 -11.48 12.74
C ASN A 173 -9.56 -11.54 11.31
N ALA A 174 -9.66 -10.40 10.60
CA ALA A 174 -9.13 -10.21 9.27
C ALA A 174 -8.86 -8.73 9.00
N VAL A 175 -7.94 -8.46 8.08
CA VAL A 175 -7.64 -7.13 7.54
C VAL A 175 -7.89 -7.14 6.04
N LEU A 176 -8.63 -6.15 5.57
CA LEU A 176 -8.95 -5.90 4.16
C LEU A 176 -8.25 -4.60 3.74
N VAL A 177 -7.23 -4.72 2.91
CA VAL A 177 -6.45 -3.56 2.46
C VAL A 177 -7.01 -3.05 1.14
N LEU A 178 -7.37 -1.77 1.13
CA LEU A 178 -8.10 -1.12 0.04
C LEU A 178 -7.18 -0.62 -1.09
N GLU A 179 -5.94 -1.03 -1.09
CA GLU A 179 -4.94 -0.82 -2.13
C GLU A 179 -5.39 -1.34 -3.50
N PRO A 180 -4.88 -0.82 -4.62
CA PRO A 180 -5.26 -1.30 -5.95
C PRO A 180 -4.92 -2.78 -6.18
N GLY A 181 -5.68 -3.43 -7.02
CA GLY A 181 -5.37 -4.77 -7.52
C GLY A 181 -4.13 -4.76 -8.43
N THR A 182 -3.49 -5.91 -8.63
CA THR A 182 -2.32 -6.00 -9.52
C THR A 182 -2.76 -6.14 -10.98
N GLY A 183 -2.30 -5.22 -11.83
CA GLY A 183 -2.54 -5.21 -13.27
C GLY A 183 -4.00 -4.96 -13.65
N LEU A 184 -4.28 -4.96 -14.94
CA LEU A 184 -5.62 -4.65 -15.48
C LEU A 184 -6.67 -5.75 -15.23
N THR A 185 -6.25 -6.94 -14.79
CA THR A 185 -7.17 -8.00 -14.34
C THR A 185 -7.55 -7.83 -12.86
N GLY A 186 -6.85 -6.98 -12.11
CA GLY A 186 -7.14 -6.70 -10.72
C GLY A 186 -6.84 -7.87 -9.77
N LYS A 187 -5.68 -8.54 -9.94
CA LYS A 187 -5.30 -9.68 -9.10
C LYS A 187 -5.19 -9.26 -7.63
N ILE A 188 -5.60 -10.13 -6.75
CA ILE A 188 -5.55 -9.94 -5.30
C ILE A 188 -4.13 -10.24 -4.80
N LYS A 189 -3.60 -9.37 -3.97
CA LYS A 189 -2.26 -9.54 -3.41
C LYS A 189 -2.33 -10.45 -2.18
N THR A 190 -1.77 -11.65 -2.29
CA THR A 190 -1.64 -12.63 -1.19
C THR A 190 -0.24 -12.65 -0.59
N ALA A 191 0.69 -11.94 -1.21
CA ALA A 191 2.05 -11.74 -0.73
C ALA A 191 2.62 -10.40 -1.19
N ARG A 192 3.43 -9.77 -0.34
CA ARG A 192 4.22 -8.57 -0.64
C ARG A 192 5.65 -8.76 -0.12
N LYS A 193 6.65 -8.26 -0.84
CA LYS A 193 7.99 -8.21 -0.26
C LYS A 193 8.02 -7.28 0.94
N GLY A 194 8.89 -7.58 1.90
CA GLY A 194 9.31 -6.62 2.92
C GLY A 194 10.20 -5.55 2.29
N VAL A 195 10.12 -4.36 2.85
CA VAL A 195 10.77 -3.13 2.35
C VAL A 195 11.60 -2.53 3.46
N GLY A 196 12.77 -2.05 3.12
CA GLY A 196 13.61 -1.26 4.01
C GLY A 196 14.68 -0.52 3.23
N ASP A 197 15.37 0.32 3.93
CA ASP A 197 16.48 1.10 3.41
C ASP A 197 17.65 1.11 4.37
N PHE A 198 18.84 1.21 3.81
CA PHE A 198 20.06 1.47 4.55
C PHE A 198 20.74 2.72 3.99
N THR A 199 21.21 3.58 4.89
CA THR A 199 22.14 4.62 4.56
C THR A 199 23.54 4.18 4.96
N VAL A 200 24.44 4.21 3.99
CA VAL A 200 25.87 3.91 4.21
C VAL A 200 26.65 5.21 4.03
N THR A 201 27.19 5.72 5.10
CA THR A 201 28.04 6.92 5.13
C THR A 201 29.49 6.51 5.33
N VAL A 202 30.36 6.99 4.47
CA VAL A 202 31.79 6.82 4.58
C VAL A 202 32.42 8.17 4.97
N LEU A 203 33.18 8.16 6.04
CA LEU A 203 33.97 9.28 6.46
C LEU A 203 35.46 9.00 6.19
N GLY A 204 36.11 9.90 5.47
CA GLY A 204 37.48 9.84 5.08
C GLY A 204 38.27 11.07 5.64
N LYS A 205 39.30 11.50 4.92
CA LYS A 205 40.13 12.64 5.30
C LYS A 205 40.37 13.52 4.08
N ALA A 206 40.02 14.79 4.20
CA ALA A 206 40.31 15.78 3.16
C ALA A 206 41.79 16.08 3.04
N SER A 207 42.25 16.33 1.82
CA SER A 207 43.54 16.90 1.50
C SER A 207 43.50 17.58 0.12
N HIS A 208 44.49 18.39 -0.21
CA HIS A 208 44.61 18.98 -1.54
C HIS A 208 45.13 17.93 -2.52
N ALA A 209 44.31 17.60 -3.55
CA ALA A 209 44.58 16.49 -4.46
C ALA A 209 45.90 16.61 -5.24
N GLY A 210 46.43 17.84 -5.46
CA GLY A 210 47.68 18.07 -6.18
C GLY A 210 48.87 18.36 -5.27
N VAL A 211 48.67 18.76 -4.00
CA VAL A 211 49.74 19.18 -3.09
C VAL A 211 50.08 18.10 -2.07
N ASP A 212 49.05 17.49 -1.48
CA ASP A 212 49.23 16.54 -0.37
C ASP A 212 48.25 15.37 -0.49
N PHE A 213 48.21 14.73 -1.67
CA PHE A 213 47.31 13.66 -2.01
C PHE A 213 47.36 12.49 -1.01
N GLN A 214 48.57 12.10 -0.58
CA GLN A 214 48.79 10.95 0.28
C GLN A 214 48.28 11.14 1.72
N ALA A 215 48.15 12.37 2.18
CA ALA A 215 47.60 12.69 3.51
C ALA A 215 46.07 12.51 3.55
N GLY A 216 45.40 12.49 2.39
CA GLY A 216 43.97 12.27 2.26
C GLY A 216 43.59 10.80 2.29
N ALA A 217 42.29 10.55 2.64
CA ALA A 217 41.65 9.26 2.50
C ALA A 217 40.28 9.50 1.82
N SER A 218 40.14 9.02 0.59
CA SER A 218 38.95 9.33 -0.24
C SER A 218 37.73 8.53 0.16
N ALA A 219 36.76 9.20 0.75
CA ALA A 219 35.46 8.61 1.06
C ALA A 219 34.70 8.14 -0.19
N ILE A 220 34.84 8.86 -1.32
CA ILE A 220 34.22 8.46 -2.61
C ILE A 220 34.79 7.14 -3.11
N LEU A 221 36.12 6.97 -3.12
CA LEU A 221 36.73 5.73 -3.58
C LEU A 221 36.42 4.56 -2.64
N GLU A 222 36.40 4.82 -1.34
CA GLU A 222 35.98 3.82 -0.37
C GLU A 222 34.52 3.40 -0.58
N LEU A 223 33.60 4.38 -0.70
CA LEU A 223 32.18 4.10 -0.95
C LEU A 223 31.97 3.32 -2.25
N ALA A 224 32.68 3.66 -3.33
CA ALA A 224 32.58 2.94 -4.60
C ALA A 224 32.88 1.43 -4.43
N ARG A 225 33.92 1.08 -3.68
CA ARG A 225 34.27 -0.33 -3.36
C ARG A 225 33.20 -0.99 -2.49
N GLN A 226 32.61 -0.25 -1.53
CA GLN A 226 31.52 -0.76 -0.71
C GLN A 226 30.26 -1.01 -1.54
N LEU A 227 29.94 -0.14 -2.52
CA LEU A 227 28.78 -0.31 -3.40
C LEU A 227 28.84 -1.59 -4.23
N GLU A 228 30.00 -1.95 -4.78
CA GLU A 228 30.20 -3.22 -5.48
C GLU A 228 29.91 -4.41 -4.55
N LYS A 229 30.41 -4.35 -3.31
CA LYS A 229 30.16 -5.37 -2.30
C LYS A 229 28.69 -5.44 -1.90
N ILE A 230 28.02 -4.29 -1.70
CA ILE A 230 26.61 -4.18 -1.33
C ILE A 230 25.73 -4.72 -2.45
N ALA A 231 26.01 -4.39 -3.71
CA ALA A 231 25.28 -4.92 -4.86
C ALA A 231 25.31 -6.45 -4.90
N GLY A 232 26.42 -7.07 -4.50
CA GLY A 232 26.59 -8.51 -4.34
C GLY A 232 25.73 -9.15 -3.23
N PHE A 233 25.00 -8.37 -2.41
CA PHE A 233 24.06 -8.93 -1.43
C PHE A 233 22.74 -9.36 -2.07
N THR A 234 22.45 -8.94 -3.30
CA THR A 234 21.28 -9.36 -4.08
C THR A 234 21.27 -10.88 -4.28
N GLN A 235 20.14 -11.54 -4.04
CA GLN A 235 19.92 -12.96 -4.24
C GLN A 235 18.54 -13.18 -4.86
N LEU A 236 18.44 -13.06 -6.19
CA LEU A 236 17.18 -13.12 -6.92
C LEU A 236 16.41 -14.43 -6.71
N ASN A 237 17.14 -15.56 -6.61
CA ASN A 237 16.57 -16.87 -6.33
C ASN A 237 15.91 -17.00 -4.94
N ARG A 238 16.24 -16.09 -4.01
CA ARG A 238 15.63 -15.97 -2.69
C ARG A 238 14.64 -14.82 -2.60
N GLY A 239 14.46 -14.07 -3.69
CA GLY A 239 13.62 -12.88 -3.73
C GLY A 239 14.20 -11.67 -2.98
N ILE A 240 15.53 -11.68 -2.74
CA ILE A 240 16.24 -10.56 -2.12
C ILE A 240 16.79 -9.65 -3.22
N THR A 241 16.42 -8.36 -3.17
CA THR A 241 17.01 -7.32 -4.01
C THR A 241 17.62 -6.23 -3.15
N VAL A 242 18.79 -5.75 -3.55
CA VAL A 242 19.54 -4.68 -2.89
C VAL A 242 19.95 -3.70 -3.97
N ASN A 243 19.44 -2.47 -3.87
CA ASN A 243 19.62 -1.45 -4.89
C ASN A 243 20.23 -0.17 -4.29
N PRO A 244 21.52 0.11 -4.50
CA PRO A 244 22.06 1.43 -4.24
C PRO A 244 21.42 2.43 -5.22
N GLY A 245 20.40 3.17 -4.75
CA GLY A 245 19.59 4.04 -5.61
C GLY A 245 20.07 5.49 -5.67
N VAL A 246 20.70 5.97 -4.59
CA VAL A 246 21.20 7.34 -4.49
C VAL A 246 22.62 7.33 -3.98
N ILE A 247 23.47 8.21 -4.54
CA ILE A 247 24.84 8.43 -4.10
C ILE A 247 25.15 9.94 -4.08
N SER A 248 25.88 10.38 -3.08
CA SER A 248 26.41 11.74 -2.97
C SER A 248 27.78 11.75 -2.30
N GLY A 249 28.59 12.78 -2.53
CA GLY A 249 29.87 12.91 -1.86
C GLY A 249 30.81 13.90 -2.49
N GLY A 250 31.82 14.30 -1.69
CA GLY A 250 32.85 15.29 -2.06
C GLY A 250 32.31 16.73 -2.12
N THR A 251 33.22 17.66 -2.32
CA THR A 251 32.90 19.10 -2.38
C THR A 251 33.47 19.79 -3.62
N ARG A 252 34.71 19.47 -4.01
CA ARG A 252 35.42 20.03 -5.15
C ARG A 252 36.36 19.00 -5.78
N SER A 253 36.60 19.07 -7.06
CA SER A 253 37.42 18.11 -7.81
C SER A 253 38.90 18.09 -7.38
N ASN A 254 39.40 19.17 -6.84
CA ASN A 254 40.77 19.29 -6.35
C ASN A 254 40.92 18.99 -4.83
N VAL A 255 39.90 18.44 -4.20
CA VAL A 255 39.88 18.03 -2.78
C VAL A 255 39.61 16.54 -2.69
N VAL A 256 40.45 15.79 -1.99
CA VAL A 256 40.19 14.40 -1.61
C VAL A 256 38.91 14.37 -0.74
N ALA A 257 37.89 13.64 -1.14
CA ALA A 257 36.57 13.68 -0.50
C ALA A 257 36.64 13.15 0.95
N ALA A 258 36.20 13.97 1.91
CA ALA A 258 36.14 13.58 3.32
C ALA A 258 34.85 12.84 3.68
N GLU A 259 33.79 12.94 2.84
CA GLU A 259 32.51 12.28 3.09
C GLU A 259 31.89 11.82 1.76
N ALA A 260 31.24 10.65 1.82
CA ALA A 260 30.39 10.15 0.78
C ALA A 260 29.27 9.29 1.40
N ARG A 261 28.08 9.31 0.79
CA ARG A 261 26.89 8.64 1.28
C ARG A 261 26.17 7.93 0.17
N ALA A 262 25.59 6.76 0.46
CA ALA A 262 24.67 6.06 -0.41
C ALA A 262 23.38 5.68 0.34
N GLU A 263 22.26 5.75 -0.37
CA GLU A 263 20.96 5.22 0.07
C GLU A 263 20.66 3.96 -0.73
N VAL A 264 20.30 2.90 -0.01
CA VAL A 264 20.20 1.55 -0.54
C VAL A 264 18.84 0.97 -0.20
N ASP A 265 17.95 0.83 -1.20
CA ASP A 265 16.67 0.11 -1.05
C ASP A 265 16.92 -1.39 -0.93
N ILE A 266 16.20 -2.03 -0.01
CA ILE A 266 16.21 -3.48 0.12
C ILE A 266 14.80 -4.03 0.05
N ARG A 267 14.65 -5.16 -0.66
CA ARG A 267 13.42 -5.93 -0.68
C ARG A 267 13.71 -7.39 -0.32
N ILE A 268 12.88 -7.96 0.55
CA ILE A 268 13.01 -9.36 0.97
C ILE A 268 11.68 -10.09 0.85
N LEU A 269 11.71 -11.35 0.43
CA LEU A 269 10.51 -12.17 0.29
C LEU A 269 10.12 -12.85 1.61
N ARG A 270 11.09 -13.13 2.49
CA ARG A 270 10.89 -13.85 3.74
C ARG A 270 11.54 -13.14 4.92
N LEU A 271 10.81 -13.04 6.02
CA LEU A 271 11.28 -12.36 7.23
C LEU A 271 12.58 -12.96 7.80
N LYS A 272 12.75 -14.29 7.69
CA LYS A 272 13.98 -14.97 8.12
C LYS A 272 15.26 -14.48 7.45
N ASP A 273 15.16 -13.81 6.32
CA ASP A 273 16.31 -13.27 5.58
C ASP A 273 16.77 -11.91 6.09
N ALA A 274 15.91 -11.20 6.84
CA ALA A 274 16.17 -9.84 7.33
C ALA A 274 17.44 -9.76 8.19
N ALA A 275 17.52 -10.57 9.23
CA ALA A 275 18.65 -10.53 10.16
C ALA A 275 20.00 -10.84 9.48
N GLY A 276 19.99 -11.76 8.51
CA GLY A 276 21.19 -12.08 7.73
C GLY A 276 21.64 -10.94 6.83
N LEU A 277 20.68 -10.23 6.23
CA LEU A 277 20.95 -9.07 5.39
C LEU A 277 21.46 -7.89 6.24
N GLU A 278 20.78 -7.59 7.34
CA GLU A 278 21.19 -6.55 8.28
C GLU A 278 22.63 -6.77 8.81
N LYS A 279 22.95 -8.01 9.20
CA LYS A 279 24.30 -8.38 9.61
C LYS A 279 25.36 -8.07 8.55
N LYS A 280 25.04 -8.25 7.26
CA LYS A 280 25.96 -7.94 6.16
C LYS A 280 26.21 -6.43 6.06
N PHE A 281 25.15 -5.60 6.18
CA PHE A 281 25.30 -4.15 6.16
C PHE A 281 26.08 -3.62 7.36
N ARG A 282 25.68 -4.01 8.58
CA ARG A 282 26.39 -3.58 9.81
C ARG A 282 27.80 -4.17 9.95
N GLY A 283 28.10 -5.23 9.21
CA GLY A 283 29.42 -5.85 9.14
C GLY A 283 30.33 -5.28 8.07
N LEU A 284 29.97 -4.19 7.39
CA LEU A 284 30.85 -3.50 6.45
C LEU A 284 32.10 -2.98 7.17
N LYS A 285 33.25 -3.20 6.56
CA LYS A 285 34.54 -2.71 7.07
C LYS A 285 35.25 -1.99 5.95
N PRO A 286 35.93 -0.86 6.25
CA PRO A 286 36.63 -0.09 5.23
C PRO A 286 37.80 -0.88 4.65
N PHE A 287 38.01 -0.74 3.35
CA PHE A 287 39.22 -1.21 2.66
C PHE A 287 40.42 -0.32 2.96
N ASP A 288 40.17 1.01 2.98
CA ASP A 288 41.17 1.97 3.49
C ASP A 288 40.94 2.18 5.00
N LYS A 289 41.87 1.72 5.83
CA LYS A 289 41.77 1.80 7.29
C LYS A 289 41.72 3.22 7.85
N ARG A 290 41.99 4.25 7.04
CA ARG A 290 41.86 5.65 7.39
C ARG A 290 40.44 6.19 7.23
N CYS A 291 39.54 5.40 6.58
CA CYS A 291 38.12 5.68 6.49
C CYS A 291 37.35 4.98 7.61
N THR A 292 36.17 5.52 7.94
CA THR A 292 35.18 4.87 8.79
C THR A 292 33.90 4.72 8.04
N ILE A 293 33.07 3.70 8.40
CA ILE A 293 31.79 3.44 7.79
C ILE A 293 30.72 3.47 8.88
N GLU A 294 29.71 4.25 8.65
CA GLU A 294 28.49 4.30 9.46
C GLU A 294 27.33 3.74 8.66
N VAL A 295 26.52 2.88 9.28
CA VAL A 295 25.33 2.27 8.65
C VAL A 295 24.12 2.53 9.52
N THR A 296 23.15 3.23 8.98
CA THR A 296 21.84 3.46 9.62
C THR A 296 20.72 2.86 8.79
N GLY A 297 19.49 2.85 9.32
CA GLY A 297 18.35 2.24 8.66
C GLY A 297 18.15 0.75 9.01
N GLY A 298 17.36 0.07 8.22
CA GLY A 298 16.96 -1.31 8.43
C GLY A 298 15.67 -1.70 7.71
N LEU A 299 15.04 -2.78 8.12
CA LEU A 299 13.75 -3.20 7.59
C LEU A 299 12.63 -2.32 8.18
N ASN A 300 11.93 -1.57 7.35
CA ASN A 300 10.76 -0.78 7.73
C ASN A 300 9.50 -1.67 7.76
N ARG A 301 9.13 -2.25 6.61
CA ARG A 301 7.96 -3.13 6.47
C ARG A 301 8.44 -4.58 6.39
N PRO A 302 8.06 -5.46 7.33
CA PRO A 302 8.30 -6.91 7.17
C PRO A 302 7.53 -7.44 5.96
N PRO A 303 7.91 -8.60 5.36
CA PRO A 303 7.15 -9.16 4.26
C PRO A 303 5.76 -9.64 4.70
N MET A 304 4.77 -9.44 3.83
CA MET A 304 3.49 -10.13 3.89
C MET A 304 3.68 -11.51 3.26
N GLU A 305 3.97 -12.50 4.11
CA GLU A 305 4.16 -13.87 3.65
C GLU A 305 2.82 -14.58 3.44
N ARG A 306 2.68 -15.32 2.34
CA ARG A 306 1.49 -16.09 1.99
C ARG A 306 1.21 -17.18 3.03
N SER A 307 0.32 -16.88 3.97
CA SER A 307 -0.07 -17.77 5.07
C SER A 307 -1.35 -18.57 4.77
N ALA A 308 -1.62 -19.61 5.57
CA ALA A 308 -2.88 -20.35 5.47
C ALA A 308 -4.12 -19.47 5.71
N GLY A 309 -4.03 -18.49 6.62
CA GLY A 309 -5.10 -17.52 6.90
C GLY A 309 -5.37 -16.62 5.69
N ILE A 310 -4.32 -16.09 5.06
CA ILE A 310 -4.42 -15.29 3.82
C ILE A 310 -5.06 -16.11 2.70
N LEU A 311 -4.63 -17.36 2.52
CA LEU A 311 -5.20 -18.25 1.52
C LEU A 311 -6.68 -18.55 1.75
N LYS A 312 -7.09 -18.71 3.00
CA LYS A 312 -8.51 -18.90 3.31
C LYS A 312 -9.32 -17.68 2.90
N LEU A 313 -8.86 -16.46 3.21
CA LEU A 313 -9.50 -15.22 2.77
C LEU A 313 -9.52 -15.10 1.24
N PHE A 314 -8.42 -15.40 0.57
CA PHE A 314 -8.35 -15.37 -0.88
C PHE A 314 -9.35 -16.34 -1.53
N ARG A 315 -9.44 -17.58 -1.04
CA ARG A 315 -10.42 -18.56 -1.55
C ARG A 315 -11.87 -18.08 -1.34
N THR A 316 -12.15 -17.41 -0.22
CA THR A 316 -13.45 -16.78 0.00
C THR A 316 -13.70 -15.68 -1.03
N ALA A 317 -12.74 -14.78 -1.24
CA ALA A 317 -12.84 -13.74 -2.27
C ALA A 317 -13.00 -14.33 -3.67
N GLN A 318 -12.27 -15.39 -4.01
CA GLN A 318 -12.34 -16.06 -5.29
C GLN A 318 -13.72 -16.68 -5.54
N LYS A 319 -14.32 -17.31 -4.52
CA LYS A 319 -15.69 -17.83 -4.60
C LYS A 319 -16.69 -16.70 -4.85
N LEU A 320 -16.63 -15.64 -4.06
CA LEU A 320 -17.50 -14.47 -4.20
C LEU A 320 -17.30 -13.76 -5.55
N GLY A 321 -16.06 -13.67 -6.03
CA GLY A 321 -15.77 -13.12 -7.35
C GLY A 321 -16.49 -13.89 -8.47
N ARG A 322 -16.46 -15.23 -8.43
CA ARG A 322 -17.19 -16.07 -9.41
C ARG A 322 -18.68 -15.83 -9.37
N GLU A 323 -19.27 -15.64 -8.19
CA GLU A 323 -20.69 -15.31 -8.03
C GLU A 323 -21.02 -13.95 -8.66
N LEU A 324 -20.05 -13.02 -8.69
CA LEU A 324 -20.14 -11.72 -9.36
C LEU A 324 -19.73 -11.76 -10.86
N GLY A 325 -19.39 -12.93 -11.39
CA GLY A 325 -18.94 -13.09 -12.78
C GLY A 325 -17.46 -12.69 -13.00
N VAL A 326 -16.66 -12.61 -11.95
CA VAL A 326 -15.24 -12.20 -12.02
C VAL A 326 -14.32 -13.32 -11.53
N GLU A 327 -13.40 -13.75 -12.37
CA GLU A 327 -12.32 -14.66 -11.96
C GLU A 327 -11.20 -13.87 -11.29
N LEU A 328 -10.96 -14.17 -10.01
CA LEU A 328 -9.89 -13.55 -9.24
C LEU A 328 -8.65 -14.44 -9.20
N GLU A 329 -7.52 -13.88 -9.54
CA GLU A 329 -6.21 -14.51 -9.41
C GLU A 329 -5.44 -13.88 -8.25
N GLU A 330 -4.49 -14.66 -7.69
CA GLU A 330 -3.57 -14.12 -6.69
C GLU A 330 -2.30 -13.56 -7.34
N SER A 331 -1.64 -12.66 -6.62
CA SER A 331 -0.36 -12.08 -7.01
C SER A 331 0.58 -11.89 -5.82
N LEU A 332 1.86 -11.81 -6.16
CA LEU A 332 2.94 -11.32 -5.30
C LEU A 332 3.46 -10.02 -5.90
N THR A 333 3.66 -8.99 -5.06
CA THR A 333 4.24 -7.71 -5.50
C THR A 333 5.52 -7.37 -4.74
N GLY A 334 6.39 -6.59 -5.39
CA GLY A 334 7.62 -6.04 -4.78
C GLY A 334 7.37 -4.80 -3.92
N GLY A 335 6.23 -4.10 -4.11
CA GLY A 335 5.85 -2.94 -3.31
C GLY A 335 5.31 -3.33 -1.93
N GLY A 336 5.58 -2.50 -0.93
CA GLY A 336 4.99 -2.64 0.40
C GLY A 336 3.60 -2.02 0.49
N SER A 337 2.91 -2.23 1.59
CA SER A 337 1.74 -1.50 2.08
C SER A 337 1.64 -1.67 3.60
N ASP A 338 0.71 -0.99 4.23
CA ASP A 338 0.43 -1.20 5.65
C ASP A 338 -0.11 -2.60 5.96
N GLY A 339 -0.61 -3.32 4.94
CA GLY A 339 -0.94 -4.74 5.02
C GLY A 339 0.24 -5.64 5.39
N ASN A 340 1.47 -5.20 5.14
CA ASN A 340 2.68 -5.88 5.56
C ASN A 340 2.77 -5.99 7.09
N PHE A 341 2.47 -4.91 7.82
CA PHE A 341 2.51 -4.91 9.28
C PHE A 341 1.48 -5.88 9.86
N THR A 342 0.27 -5.87 9.34
CA THR A 342 -0.83 -6.69 9.85
C THR A 342 -0.60 -8.19 9.57
N ALA A 343 -0.11 -8.53 8.38
CA ALA A 343 0.23 -9.90 8.00
C ALA A 343 1.41 -10.44 8.81
N ALA A 344 2.42 -9.62 9.11
CA ALA A 344 3.56 -10.01 9.92
C ALA A 344 3.20 -10.35 11.37
N LEU A 345 2.09 -9.81 11.89
CA LEU A 345 1.51 -10.19 13.19
C LEU A 345 0.73 -11.51 13.13
N GLY A 346 0.68 -12.19 11.98
CA GLY A 346 -0.08 -13.42 11.78
C GLY A 346 -1.58 -13.21 11.54
N ILE A 347 -2.04 -11.96 11.41
CA ILE A 347 -3.44 -11.66 11.16
C ILE A 347 -3.75 -11.91 9.67
N PRO A 348 -4.81 -12.69 9.34
CA PRO A 348 -5.22 -12.89 7.97
C PRO A 348 -5.48 -11.55 7.27
N THR A 349 -4.65 -11.22 6.28
CA THR A 349 -4.69 -9.95 5.56
C THR A 349 -4.90 -10.22 4.07
N LEU A 350 -5.89 -9.58 3.47
CA LEU A 350 -6.12 -9.64 2.02
C LEU A 350 -5.94 -8.24 1.44
N ASP A 351 -5.05 -8.13 0.47
CA ASP A 351 -4.62 -6.84 -0.08
C ASP A 351 -4.96 -6.74 -1.57
N GLY A 352 -5.05 -5.51 -2.09
CA GLY A 352 -5.41 -5.29 -3.48
C GLY A 352 -6.92 -5.36 -3.74
N LEU A 353 -7.74 -4.99 -2.75
CA LEU A 353 -9.21 -5.01 -2.86
C LEU A 353 -9.78 -3.75 -3.51
N GLY A 354 -9.00 -2.70 -3.62
CA GLY A 354 -9.38 -1.42 -4.25
C GLY A 354 -9.46 -1.48 -5.76
N ALA A 355 -9.11 -0.39 -6.40
CA ALA A 355 -9.31 -0.19 -7.83
C ALA A 355 -8.49 -1.12 -8.73
N VAL A 356 -8.95 -1.26 -9.95
CA VAL A 356 -8.25 -1.93 -11.05
C VAL A 356 -7.81 -0.86 -12.03
N GLY A 357 -6.51 -0.79 -12.31
CA GLY A 357 -5.95 0.25 -13.17
C GLY A 357 -4.45 0.12 -13.33
N GLU A 358 -3.82 1.21 -13.68
CA GLU A 358 -2.38 1.29 -13.89
C GLU A 358 -1.84 2.69 -13.62
N GLY A 359 -0.53 2.80 -13.52
CA GLY A 359 0.15 4.07 -13.42
C GLY A 359 0.22 4.65 -12.00
N ALA A 360 0.14 3.82 -10.94
CA ALA A 360 0.44 4.31 -9.59
C ALA A 360 1.78 5.07 -9.60
N HIS A 361 1.80 6.27 -9.00
CA HIS A 361 2.96 7.19 -8.96
C HIS A 361 3.43 7.69 -10.35
N ALA A 362 2.65 7.50 -11.41
CA ALA A 362 3.00 7.94 -12.76
C ALA A 362 1.93 8.86 -13.37
N SER A 363 2.33 9.75 -14.28
CA SER A 363 1.42 10.74 -14.88
C SER A 363 0.24 10.17 -15.68
N ASN A 364 0.23 8.86 -15.92
CA ASN A 364 -0.86 8.13 -16.54
C ASN A 364 -1.72 7.35 -15.53
N GLU A 365 -1.71 7.75 -14.26
CA GLU A 365 -2.50 7.10 -13.21
C GLU A 365 -3.98 7.10 -13.54
N SER A 366 -4.58 5.90 -13.58
CA SER A 366 -5.98 5.72 -13.98
C SER A 366 -6.58 4.42 -13.47
N ILE A 367 -7.91 4.38 -13.38
CA ILE A 367 -8.70 3.19 -13.07
C ILE A 367 -9.70 2.86 -14.17
N LEU A 368 -10.10 1.60 -14.27
CA LEU A 368 -11.12 1.11 -15.18
C LEU A 368 -12.52 1.34 -14.59
N VAL A 369 -13.40 2.02 -15.35
CA VAL A 369 -14.77 2.35 -14.92
C VAL A 369 -15.65 1.11 -14.81
N ASP A 370 -15.48 0.14 -15.69
CA ASP A 370 -16.23 -1.12 -15.73
C ASP A 370 -15.91 -2.06 -14.55
N ARG A 371 -14.80 -1.79 -13.82
CA ARG A 371 -14.37 -2.54 -12.65
C ARG A 371 -14.77 -1.91 -11.31
N ILE A 372 -15.50 -0.78 -11.32
CA ILE A 372 -15.96 -0.10 -10.10
C ILE A 372 -17.00 -0.96 -9.36
N ALA A 373 -18.00 -1.47 -10.09
CA ALA A 373 -19.12 -2.14 -9.48
C ALA A 373 -18.75 -3.52 -8.90
N ASP A 374 -18.00 -4.33 -9.63
CA ASP A 374 -17.57 -5.65 -9.17
C ASP A 374 -16.65 -5.57 -7.95
N ARG A 375 -15.73 -4.59 -7.91
CA ARG A 375 -14.82 -4.38 -6.78
C ARG A 375 -15.57 -3.92 -5.53
N THR A 376 -16.52 -2.99 -5.70
CA THR A 376 -17.36 -2.51 -4.60
C THR A 376 -18.23 -3.63 -4.03
N ALA A 377 -18.91 -4.42 -4.91
CA ALA A 377 -19.71 -5.55 -4.49
C ALA A 377 -18.87 -6.65 -3.81
N LEU A 378 -17.66 -6.93 -4.31
CA LEU A 378 -16.74 -7.88 -3.69
C LEU A 378 -16.40 -7.50 -2.24
N ILE A 379 -16.12 -6.21 -1.99
CA ILE A 379 -15.85 -5.72 -0.62
C ILE A 379 -17.09 -5.94 0.26
N ALA A 380 -18.29 -5.59 -0.21
CA ALA A 380 -19.51 -5.79 0.56
C ALA A 380 -19.74 -7.25 0.94
N HIS A 381 -19.59 -8.17 -0.02
CA HIS A 381 -19.72 -9.60 0.24
C HIS A 381 -18.65 -10.15 1.17
N LEU A 382 -17.41 -9.68 1.07
CA LEU A 382 -16.34 -10.06 2.01
C LEU A 382 -16.68 -9.66 3.44
N LEU A 383 -17.23 -8.45 3.66
CA LEU A 383 -17.63 -7.99 4.99
C LEU A 383 -18.71 -8.87 5.63
N THR A 384 -19.55 -9.51 4.84
CA THR A 384 -20.60 -10.42 5.33
C THR A 384 -20.10 -11.86 5.51
N ALA A 385 -19.10 -12.29 4.74
CA ALA A 385 -18.61 -13.67 4.71
C ALA A 385 -17.52 -13.97 5.75
N ILE A 386 -16.86 -12.95 6.31
CA ILE A 386 -15.80 -13.04 7.31
C ILE A 386 -16.41 -12.89 8.72
#